data_247df1243de18a3b4a6754d0664a1461
#
_entry.id   247df1243de18a3b4a6754d0664a1461
#
_cell.length_a   1.000
_cell.length_b   1.000
_cell.length_c   1.000
_cell.angle_alpha   90.00
_cell.angle_beta   90.00
_cell.angle_gamma   90.00
#
_symmetry.space_group_name_H-M   'P 1'
#
loop_
_entity.id
_entity.type
_entity.pdbx_description
1 polymer ?
#
loop_
_entity_poly.entity_id
_entity_poly.type
_entity_poly.pdbx_seq_one_letter_code
_entity_poly.pdbx_strand_id
1 'polypeptide(L)'
;LDYGISSHHLESDLINLEASGTEWVSNPIPSGGSQPIVLNLGKPKLGTYSTISARFRGHSVTKSSLPNHQLSLTFGSINAEQLGSLTSWTGNSSRLFSLSTENINLEEGVNIFYIKNLSPDIDSYPYLDYFELHYGRELNFDLNYEFQTPISNQDLRLSFSGEKPLDTRLWNISDPANITGYEIDDEGFCNISSQA
;
A
#
# COMPACT_ATOMS: atom_id res chain seq x y z
N LEU A 1 20.30 -0.51 9.97
CA LEU A 1 19.01 -1.00 9.43
C LEU A 1 19.27 -1.97 8.30
N ASP A 2 18.55 -3.08 8.29
CA ASP A 2 18.60 -4.12 7.25
C ASP A 2 17.29 -4.16 6.44
N TYR A 3 16.45 -3.14 6.60
CA TYR A 3 15.24 -2.93 5.82
C TYR A 3 14.98 -1.45 5.53
N GLY A 4 14.23 -1.20 4.47
CA GLY A 4 13.62 0.08 4.13
C GLY A 4 12.12 -0.08 3.98
N ILE A 5 11.40 1.02 3.86
CA ILE A 5 9.96 1.02 3.59
C ILE A 5 9.75 1.09 2.08
N SER A 6 9.16 0.06 1.51
CA SER A 6 8.67 0.05 0.12
C SER A 6 7.19 0.38 0.08
N SER A 7 6.78 1.05 -1.01
CA SER A 7 5.41 1.46 -1.24
C SER A 7 4.89 0.89 -2.56
N HIS A 8 3.67 0.39 -2.54
CA HIS A 8 2.91 0.03 -3.72
C HIS A 8 1.63 0.84 -3.75
N HIS A 9 1.45 1.61 -4.81
CA HIS A 9 0.23 2.35 -5.09
C HIS A 9 -0.46 1.71 -6.30
N LEU A 10 -1.73 1.40 -6.16
CA LEU A 10 -2.58 0.85 -7.21
C LEU A 10 -3.80 1.74 -7.38
N GLU A 11 -3.96 2.26 -8.56
CA GLU A 11 -5.09 3.07 -9.01
C GLU A 11 -5.63 2.48 -10.31
N SER A 12 -6.93 2.58 -10.54
CA SER A 12 -7.57 2.02 -11.73
C SER A 12 -8.62 3.00 -12.25
N ASP A 13 -8.20 3.86 -13.16
CA ASP A 13 -8.98 4.97 -13.73
C ASP A 13 -9.88 4.48 -14.87
N LEU A 14 -10.91 3.70 -14.54
CA LEU A 14 -11.82 3.11 -15.52
C LEU A 14 -13.09 3.94 -15.75
N ILE A 15 -13.58 4.58 -14.70
CA ILE A 15 -14.86 5.28 -14.71
C ILE A 15 -14.67 6.70 -14.21
N ASN A 16 -15.04 7.69 -15.02
CA ASN A 16 -15.13 9.09 -14.60
C ASN A 16 -16.50 9.35 -14.01
N LEU A 17 -16.54 9.54 -12.69
CA LEU A 17 -17.81 9.84 -12.01
C LEU A 17 -18.26 11.27 -12.32
N GLU A 18 -19.57 11.41 -12.59
CA GLU A 18 -20.23 12.70 -12.84
C GLU A 18 -19.68 13.48 -14.06
N ALA A 19 -18.93 12.82 -14.96
CA ALA A 19 -18.25 13.44 -16.10
C ALA A 19 -17.41 14.69 -15.71
N SER A 20 -16.91 14.71 -14.46
CA SER A 20 -16.18 15.84 -13.90
C SER A 20 -14.78 16.02 -14.52
N GLY A 21 -14.22 14.98 -15.12
CA GLY A 21 -12.85 14.94 -15.62
C GLY A 21 -11.78 14.84 -14.52
N THR A 22 -12.17 14.88 -13.25
CA THR A 22 -11.24 14.97 -12.11
C THR A 22 -11.33 13.78 -11.14
N GLU A 23 -12.42 13.03 -11.15
CA GLU A 23 -12.60 11.87 -10.28
C GLU A 23 -12.74 10.59 -11.11
N TRP A 24 -11.70 9.80 -11.12
CA TRP A 24 -11.64 8.52 -11.80
C TRP A 24 -11.56 7.39 -10.76
N VAL A 25 -12.21 6.29 -11.03
CA VAL A 25 -12.33 5.17 -10.08
C VAL A 25 -12.36 3.84 -10.81
N SER A 26 -12.21 2.74 -10.05
CA SER A 26 -12.34 1.36 -10.55
C SER A 26 -13.78 1.02 -10.98
N ASN A 27 -14.00 -0.25 -11.34
CA ASN A 27 -15.35 -0.79 -11.44
C ASN A 27 -16.03 -0.81 -10.07
N PRO A 28 -17.38 -0.69 -10.01
CA PRO A 28 -18.12 -0.76 -8.76
C PRO A 28 -18.03 -2.15 -8.13
N ILE A 29 -18.05 -2.19 -6.79
CA ILE A 29 -18.13 -3.44 -6.02
C ILE A 29 -19.59 -3.64 -5.59
N PRO A 30 -20.39 -4.48 -6.27
CA PRO A 30 -21.79 -4.65 -5.92
C PRO A 30 -21.96 -5.30 -4.55
N SER A 31 -23.14 -5.15 -3.94
CA SER A 31 -23.51 -5.85 -2.70
C SER A 31 -23.27 -7.36 -2.83
N GLY A 32 -22.58 -7.95 -1.85
CA GLY A 32 -22.13 -9.34 -1.88
C GLY A 32 -20.95 -9.62 -2.80
N GLY A 33 -20.49 -8.65 -3.58
CA GLY A 33 -19.34 -8.77 -4.47
C GLY A 33 -18.01 -8.53 -3.78
N SER A 34 -16.91 -8.75 -4.52
CA SER A 34 -15.54 -8.49 -4.06
C SER A 34 -14.65 -8.06 -5.21
N GLN A 35 -13.59 -7.33 -4.86
CA GLN A 35 -12.53 -6.91 -5.77
C GLN A 35 -11.18 -7.41 -5.24
N PRO A 36 -10.43 -8.21 -6.01
CA PRO A 36 -9.06 -8.58 -5.67
C PRO A 36 -8.10 -7.43 -5.98
N ILE A 37 -7.13 -7.24 -5.09
CA ILE A 37 -5.98 -6.37 -5.24
C ILE A 37 -4.75 -7.27 -5.28
N VAL A 38 -4.08 -7.33 -6.42
CA VAL A 38 -2.92 -8.19 -6.64
C VAL A 38 -1.66 -7.34 -6.66
N LEU A 39 -0.75 -7.60 -5.73
CA LEU A 39 0.53 -6.91 -5.61
C LEU A 39 1.67 -7.92 -5.76
N ASN A 40 2.72 -7.52 -6.47
CA ASN A 40 3.95 -8.30 -6.57
C ASN A 40 5.02 -7.61 -5.70
N LEU A 41 5.34 -8.21 -4.55
CA LEU A 41 6.21 -7.63 -3.55
C LEU A 41 7.64 -8.16 -3.67
N GLY A 42 8.63 -7.30 -3.43
CA GLY A 42 9.99 -7.73 -3.12
C GLY A 42 10.06 -8.30 -1.71
N LYS A 43 11.19 -8.85 -1.28
CA LYS A 43 11.39 -9.54 0.00
C LYS A 43 10.83 -8.76 1.21
N PRO A 44 9.66 -9.10 1.76
CA PRO A 44 9.14 -8.46 2.96
C PRO A 44 9.99 -8.80 4.18
N LYS A 45 10.24 -7.81 5.03
CA LYS A 45 10.92 -8.00 6.31
C LYS A 45 9.92 -8.38 7.38
N LEU A 46 10.02 -9.61 7.88
CA LEU A 46 9.15 -10.09 8.96
C LEU A 46 9.33 -9.25 10.24
N GLY A 47 8.25 -9.07 10.97
CA GLY A 47 8.25 -8.32 12.23
C GLY A 47 8.31 -6.79 12.05
N THR A 48 8.04 -6.30 10.85
CA THR A 48 7.87 -4.87 10.59
C THR A 48 6.40 -4.53 10.40
N TYR A 49 6.04 -3.27 10.71
CA TYR A 49 4.69 -2.78 10.45
C TYR A 49 4.44 -2.64 8.95
N SER A 50 3.24 -3.05 8.55
CA SER A 50 2.67 -2.71 7.25
C SER A 50 1.54 -1.73 7.43
N THR A 51 1.46 -0.72 6.57
CA THR A 51 0.36 0.24 6.54
C THR A 51 -0.39 0.10 5.23
N ILE A 52 -1.70 -0.08 5.35
CA ILE A 52 -2.61 -0.18 4.22
C ILE A 52 -3.51 1.06 4.24
N SER A 53 -3.63 1.73 3.10
CA SER A 53 -4.59 2.80 2.86
C SER A 53 -5.42 2.48 1.63
N ALA A 54 -6.73 2.72 1.70
CA ALA A 54 -7.59 2.60 0.54
C ALA A 54 -8.67 3.67 0.59
N ARG A 55 -8.90 4.34 -0.53
CA ARG A 55 -9.95 5.33 -0.67
C ARG A 55 -11.07 4.77 -1.53
N PHE A 56 -12.29 4.98 -1.06
CA PHE A 56 -13.51 4.55 -1.72
C PHE A 56 -14.40 5.74 -2.02
N ARG A 57 -15.14 5.64 -3.11
CA ARG A 57 -16.26 6.52 -3.43
C ARG A 57 -17.55 5.72 -3.30
N GLY A 58 -18.48 6.18 -2.46
CA GLY A 58 -19.81 5.58 -2.36
C GLY A 58 -20.68 5.92 -3.56
N HIS A 59 -21.53 4.99 -3.95
CA HIS A 59 -22.66 5.24 -4.82
C HIS A 59 -23.85 4.39 -4.35
N SER A 60 -24.93 5.07 -3.98
CA SER A 60 -26.18 4.44 -3.62
C SER A 60 -27.36 5.38 -3.91
N VAL A 61 -28.42 4.84 -4.46
CA VAL A 61 -29.68 5.57 -4.68
C VAL A 61 -30.60 5.51 -3.46
N THR A 62 -30.29 4.64 -2.50
CA THR A 62 -31.08 4.47 -1.27
C THR A 62 -30.83 5.64 -0.30
N LYS A 63 -31.89 6.33 0.07
CA LYS A 63 -31.85 7.32 1.16
C LYS A 63 -32.10 6.64 2.50
N SER A 64 -31.03 6.31 3.22
CA SER A 64 -31.10 5.69 4.54
C SER A 64 -30.37 6.53 5.57
N SER A 65 -30.84 6.50 6.82
CA SER A 65 -30.14 7.03 7.98
C SER A 65 -29.08 6.06 8.51
N LEU A 66 -29.12 4.80 8.10
CA LEU A 66 -28.14 3.77 8.44
C LEU A 66 -27.07 3.67 7.34
N PRO A 67 -25.86 3.24 7.69
CA PRO A 67 -24.83 2.97 6.68
C PRO A 67 -25.33 2.00 5.62
N ASN A 68 -25.27 2.42 4.37
CA ASN A 68 -25.64 1.58 3.23
C ASN A 68 -24.44 1.05 2.44
N HIS A 69 -23.22 1.43 2.82
CA HIS A 69 -21.99 0.80 2.37
C HIS A 69 -21.29 0.15 3.54
N GLN A 70 -20.82 -1.08 3.37
CA GLN A 70 -20.06 -1.83 4.36
C GLN A 70 -18.98 -2.63 3.66
N LEU A 71 -17.71 -2.24 3.82
CA LEU A 71 -16.57 -2.91 3.22
C LEU A 71 -15.69 -3.58 4.27
N SER A 72 -15.23 -4.77 3.97
CA SER A 72 -14.18 -5.46 4.70
C SER A 72 -12.97 -5.72 3.82
N LEU A 73 -11.79 -5.77 4.44
CA LEU A 73 -10.54 -6.15 3.80
C LEU A 73 -10.09 -7.50 4.36
N THR A 74 -9.70 -8.45 3.49
CA THR A 74 -9.07 -9.72 3.87
C THR A 74 -7.78 -9.91 3.08
N PHE A 75 -6.89 -10.81 3.56
CA PHE A 75 -5.60 -11.09 2.94
C PHE A 75 -5.43 -12.59 2.66
N GLY A 76 -4.82 -12.93 1.54
CA GLY A 76 -4.52 -14.28 1.09
C GLY A 76 -5.74 -15.06 0.57
N SER A 77 -6.90 -14.91 1.20
CA SER A 77 -8.15 -15.55 0.80
C SER A 77 -9.34 -14.64 1.01
N ILE A 78 -10.33 -14.74 0.11
CA ILE A 78 -11.60 -14.01 0.25
C ILE A 78 -12.36 -14.39 1.51
N ASN A 79 -12.14 -15.59 2.05
CA ASN A 79 -12.79 -16.10 3.26
C ASN A 79 -11.87 -16.03 4.49
N ALA A 80 -10.70 -15.39 4.39
CA ALA A 80 -9.84 -15.17 5.52
C ALA A 80 -10.48 -14.23 6.55
N GLU A 81 -9.87 -14.18 7.74
CA GLU A 81 -10.25 -13.22 8.77
C GLU A 81 -10.11 -11.79 8.26
N GLN A 82 -11.03 -10.94 8.67
CA GLN A 82 -11.02 -9.53 8.32
C GLN A 82 -9.81 -8.82 8.91
N LEU A 83 -9.13 -8.03 8.08
CA LEU A 83 -8.09 -7.12 8.52
C LEU A 83 -8.71 -5.81 9.02
N GLY A 84 -8.38 -5.44 10.25
CA GLY A 84 -8.87 -4.20 10.85
C GLY A 84 -10.39 -4.16 11.06
N SER A 85 -10.95 -2.97 11.15
CA SER A 85 -12.37 -2.76 11.38
C SER A 85 -13.15 -2.69 10.08
N LEU A 86 -14.44 -3.09 10.15
CA LEU A 86 -15.38 -2.89 9.06
C LEU A 86 -15.51 -1.38 8.75
N THR A 87 -15.36 -1.04 7.48
CA THR A 87 -15.56 0.34 7.00
C THR A 87 -16.98 0.52 6.53
N SER A 88 -17.70 1.46 7.14
CA SER A 88 -19.09 1.72 6.77
C SER A 88 -19.39 3.21 6.67
N TRP A 89 -20.26 3.59 5.71
CA TRP A 89 -20.70 4.96 5.49
C TRP A 89 -22.00 5.02 4.67
N THR A 90 -22.50 6.21 4.42
CA THR A 90 -23.79 6.43 3.76
C THR A 90 -23.63 7.30 2.51
N GLY A 91 -24.39 6.99 1.46
CA GLY A 91 -24.58 7.83 0.29
C GLY A 91 -23.37 7.88 -0.65
N ASN A 92 -23.15 9.03 -1.28
CA ASN A 92 -22.16 9.20 -2.35
C ASN A 92 -20.83 9.82 -1.86
N SER A 93 -20.61 9.87 -0.55
CA SER A 93 -19.37 10.44 -0.01
C SER A 93 -18.17 9.51 -0.18
N SER A 94 -16.97 10.09 -0.17
CA SER A 94 -15.73 9.31 -0.13
C SER A 94 -15.46 8.80 1.28
N ARG A 95 -14.78 7.65 1.37
CA ARG A 95 -14.35 7.05 2.63
C ARG A 95 -12.92 6.58 2.53
N LEU A 96 -12.10 6.96 3.49
CA LEU A 96 -10.74 6.47 3.67
C LEU A 96 -10.76 5.30 4.66
N PHE A 97 -10.11 4.20 4.29
CA PHE A 97 -9.70 3.11 5.17
C PHE A 97 -8.20 3.27 5.43
N SER A 98 -7.78 3.06 6.66
CA SER A 98 -6.36 3.00 7.02
C SER A 98 -6.16 1.98 8.14
N LEU A 99 -5.14 1.15 7.99
CA LEU A 99 -4.75 0.12 8.95
C LEU A 99 -3.24 0.07 9.03
N SER A 100 -2.69 0.04 10.26
CA SER A 100 -1.28 -0.28 10.51
C SER A 100 -1.22 -1.55 11.35
N THR A 101 -0.47 -2.55 10.91
CA THR A 101 -0.44 -3.87 11.55
C THR A 101 0.87 -4.61 11.29
N GLU A 102 1.31 -5.42 12.25
CA GLU A 102 2.39 -6.41 12.10
C GLU A 102 1.83 -7.81 11.75
N ASN A 103 0.50 -7.97 11.77
CA ASN A 103 -0.15 -9.28 11.68
C ASN A 103 -0.45 -9.73 10.24
N ILE A 104 0.22 -9.15 9.24
CA ILE A 104 0.10 -9.59 7.85
C ILE A 104 1.38 -10.33 7.46
N ASN A 105 1.25 -11.61 7.12
CA ASN A 105 2.37 -12.40 6.64
C ASN A 105 2.56 -12.20 5.13
N LEU A 106 3.18 -11.07 4.76
CA LEU A 106 3.53 -10.79 3.39
C LEU A 106 4.65 -11.71 2.92
N GLU A 107 4.59 -12.15 1.68
CA GLU A 107 5.58 -13.03 1.05
C GLU A 107 6.22 -12.36 -0.16
N GLU A 108 7.42 -12.79 -0.54
CA GLU A 108 8.02 -12.40 -1.81
C GLU A 108 7.16 -12.91 -2.98
N GLY A 109 6.93 -12.04 -3.97
CA GLY A 109 6.09 -12.36 -5.11
C GLY A 109 4.63 -11.93 -4.91
N VAL A 110 3.69 -12.74 -5.35
CA VAL A 110 2.28 -12.38 -5.46
C VAL A 110 1.56 -12.42 -4.11
N ASN A 111 1.02 -11.27 -3.71
CA ASN A 111 0.18 -11.10 -2.53
C ASN A 111 -1.20 -10.61 -2.97
N ILE A 112 -2.28 -11.15 -2.40
CA ILE A 112 -3.65 -10.82 -2.80
C ILE A 112 -4.44 -10.34 -1.60
N PHE A 113 -4.98 -9.13 -1.69
CA PHE A 113 -5.98 -8.61 -0.79
C PHE A 113 -7.35 -8.69 -1.45
N TYR A 114 -8.41 -8.81 -0.67
CA TYR A 114 -9.79 -8.80 -1.17
C TYR A 114 -10.59 -7.73 -0.44
N ILE A 115 -11.16 -6.81 -1.21
CA ILE A 115 -12.16 -5.85 -0.71
C ILE A 115 -13.52 -6.47 -0.96
N LYS A 116 -14.31 -6.69 0.11
CA LYS A 116 -15.64 -7.30 0.06
C LYS A 116 -16.70 -6.28 0.42
N ASN A 117 -17.75 -6.17 -0.40
CA ASN A 117 -18.94 -5.39 -0.04
C ASN A 117 -19.92 -6.28 0.72
N LEU A 118 -19.99 -6.07 2.04
CA LEU A 118 -20.86 -6.79 2.97
C LEU A 118 -22.19 -6.06 3.20
N SER A 119 -22.47 -5.00 2.45
CA SER A 119 -23.71 -4.25 2.60
C SER A 119 -24.93 -5.13 2.35
N PRO A 120 -25.97 -5.07 3.21
CA PRO A 120 -27.26 -5.68 2.93
C PRO A 120 -28.07 -4.86 1.90
N ASP A 121 -27.67 -3.63 1.61
CA ASP A 121 -28.32 -2.77 0.63
C ASP A 121 -27.89 -3.17 -0.79
N ILE A 122 -28.83 -3.67 -1.58
CA ILE A 122 -28.60 -4.12 -2.96
C ILE A 122 -28.16 -2.97 -3.88
N ASP A 123 -28.48 -1.73 -3.53
CA ASP A 123 -28.08 -0.51 -4.25
C ASP A 123 -26.73 0.04 -3.79
N SER A 124 -25.99 -0.71 -3.00
CA SER A 124 -24.63 -0.35 -2.58
C SER A 124 -23.62 -0.69 -3.66
N TYR A 125 -23.03 0.34 -4.29
CA TYR A 125 -22.02 0.22 -5.34
C TYR A 125 -20.81 1.11 -5.02
N PRO A 126 -20.01 0.83 -3.97
CA PRO A 126 -18.79 1.55 -3.73
C PRO A 126 -17.75 1.27 -4.83
N TYR A 127 -16.97 2.28 -5.18
CA TYR A 127 -15.85 2.21 -6.11
C TYR A 127 -14.55 2.36 -5.33
N LEU A 128 -13.51 1.66 -5.76
CA LEU A 128 -12.15 1.90 -5.27
C LEU A 128 -11.54 3.04 -6.10
N ASP A 129 -11.02 4.06 -5.43
CA ASP A 129 -10.22 5.14 -5.98
C ASP A 129 -8.76 4.66 -6.05
N TYR A 130 -8.14 4.44 -4.88
CA TYR A 130 -6.81 3.84 -4.81
C TYR A 130 -6.67 2.83 -3.66
N PHE A 131 -5.67 1.97 -3.80
CA PHE A 131 -5.16 1.09 -2.74
C PHE A 131 -3.66 1.29 -2.61
N GLU A 132 -3.17 1.44 -1.40
CA GLU A 132 -1.77 1.68 -1.12
C GLU A 132 -1.29 0.77 0.01
N LEU A 133 -0.12 0.16 -0.19
CA LEU A 133 0.58 -0.66 0.81
C LEU A 133 1.98 -0.11 1.02
N HIS A 134 2.30 0.23 2.27
CA HIS A 134 3.66 0.45 2.72
C HIS A 134 4.08 -0.73 3.59
N TYR A 135 5.26 -1.29 3.35
CA TYR A 135 5.77 -2.43 4.11
C TYR A 135 7.28 -2.38 4.26
N GLY A 136 7.81 -3.00 5.32
CA GLY A 136 9.24 -3.20 5.46
C GLY A 136 9.76 -4.18 4.42
N ARG A 137 10.73 -3.76 3.61
CA ARG A 137 11.41 -4.59 2.63
C ARG A 137 12.86 -4.80 3.04
N GLU A 138 13.37 -6.03 2.96
CA GLU A 138 14.79 -6.32 3.18
C GLU A 138 15.64 -5.56 2.16
N LEU A 139 16.72 -4.94 2.65
CA LEU A 139 17.73 -4.34 1.79
C LEU A 139 18.64 -5.45 1.24
N ASN A 140 18.63 -5.60 -0.07
CA ASN A 140 19.43 -6.59 -0.78
C ASN A 140 19.94 -6.03 -2.10
N PHE A 141 20.85 -6.74 -2.74
CA PHE A 141 21.42 -6.36 -4.03
C PHE A 141 20.65 -6.94 -5.24
N ASP A 142 19.44 -7.45 -5.02
CA ASP A 142 18.56 -7.79 -6.11
C ASP A 142 18.20 -6.50 -6.88
N LEU A 143 17.52 -6.61 -7.99
CA LEU A 143 17.13 -5.57 -8.93
C LEU A 143 16.99 -4.13 -8.37
N ASN A 144 17.06 -3.14 -9.24
CA ASN A 144 16.77 -1.74 -8.93
C ASN A 144 15.40 -1.58 -8.26
N TYR A 145 15.36 -0.96 -7.09
CA TYR A 145 14.13 -0.65 -6.36
C TYR A 145 14.30 0.62 -5.54
N GLU A 146 13.18 1.22 -5.22
CA GLU A 146 13.11 2.38 -4.33
C GLU A 146 12.64 1.96 -2.93
N PHE A 147 13.15 2.65 -1.93
CA PHE A 147 12.71 2.50 -0.55
C PHE A 147 12.87 3.81 0.20
N GLN A 148 12.11 3.97 1.26
CA GLN A 148 12.25 5.07 2.21
C GLN A 148 12.95 4.55 3.46
N THR A 149 13.85 5.33 4.02
CA THR A 149 14.38 5.04 5.35
C THR A 149 13.37 5.51 6.41
N PRO A 150 13.24 4.81 7.54
CA PRO A 150 12.51 5.35 8.67
C PRO A 150 13.06 6.73 9.06
N ILE A 151 12.17 7.65 9.41
CA ILE A 151 12.59 9.01 9.83
C ILE A 151 13.50 8.89 11.06
N SER A 152 14.70 9.43 10.96
CA SER A 152 15.68 9.44 12.05
C SER A 152 16.42 10.77 12.08
N ASN A 153 16.58 11.31 13.29
CA ASN A 153 17.43 12.48 13.55
C ASN A 153 18.90 12.06 13.82
N GLN A 154 19.23 10.81 13.64
CA GLN A 154 20.55 10.23 13.86
C GLN A 154 21.11 9.69 12.55
N ASP A 155 22.44 9.56 12.51
CA ASP A 155 23.11 8.88 11.42
C ASP A 155 22.58 7.45 11.26
N LEU A 156 22.34 7.04 10.04
CA LEU A 156 21.83 5.72 9.70
C LEU A 156 22.96 4.90 9.09
N ARG A 157 23.10 3.65 9.53
CA ARG A 157 23.88 2.64 8.84
C ARG A 157 22.93 1.63 8.21
N LEU A 158 22.90 1.59 6.89
CA LEU A 158 22.15 0.60 6.12
C LEU A 158 23.01 -0.64 5.92
N SER A 159 22.40 -1.81 5.95
CA SER A 159 23.04 -3.11 5.71
C SER A 159 22.29 -3.84 4.60
N PHE A 160 22.99 -4.12 3.53
CA PHE A 160 22.47 -4.83 2.36
C PHE A 160 22.94 -6.29 2.38
N SER A 161 22.04 -7.22 2.09
CA SER A 161 22.32 -8.64 2.01
C SER A 161 22.57 -9.08 0.56
N GLY A 162 23.28 -10.20 0.38
CA GLY A 162 23.60 -10.76 -0.92
C GLY A 162 24.95 -10.32 -1.47
N GLU A 163 25.26 -10.74 -2.69
CA GLU A 163 26.49 -10.39 -3.39
C GLU A 163 26.35 -9.04 -4.09
N LYS A 164 27.22 -8.09 -3.75
CA LYS A 164 27.21 -6.74 -4.34
C LYS A 164 27.67 -6.77 -5.80
N PRO A 165 26.82 -6.39 -6.77
CA PRO A 165 27.26 -6.22 -8.16
C PRO A 165 28.28 -5.07 -8.27
N LEU A 166 29.22 -5.17 -9.24
CA LEU A 166 30.34 -4.22 -9.40
C LEU A 166 29.88 -2.77 -9.56
N ASP A 167 28.75 -2.52 -10.21
CA ASP A 167 28.26 -1.17 -10.52
C ASP A 167 27.10 -0.71 -9.62
N THR A 168 26.98 -1.31 -8.41
CA THR A 168 25.93 -0.93 -7.48
C THR A 168 26.08 0.51 -7.02
N ARG A 169 25.00 1.28 -7.08
CA ARG A 169 24.91 2.68 -6.63
C ARG A 169 23.68 2.86 -5.76
N LEU A 170 23.82 3.65 -4.71
CA LEU A 170 22.71 4.12 -3.87
C LEU A 170 22.55 5.62 -4.07
N TRP A 171 21.33 6.05 -4.35
CA TRP A 171 20.98 7.44 -4.57
C TRP A 171 19.90 7.90 -3.60
N ASN A 172 20.12 9.05 -2.96
CA ASN A 172 19.04 9.77 -2.30
C ASN A 172 18.35 10.66 -3.33
N ILE A 173 17.08 10.37 -3.59
CA ILE A 173 16.22 11.07 -4.57
C ILE A 173 15.08 11.83 -3.89
N SER A 174 15.10 11.98 -2.56
CA SER A 174 14.05 12.70 -1.81
C SER A 174 13.92 14.16 -2.21
N ASP A 175 15.01 14.76 -2.68
CA ASP A 175 15.00 16.07 -3.36
C ASP A 175 15.51 15.89 -4.79
N PRO A 176 14.61 15.90 -5.79
CA PRO A 176 14.99 15.72 -7.20
C PRO A 176 15.95 16.80 -7.74
N ALA A 177 16.02 17.97 -7.10
CA ALA A 177 16.95 19.04 -7.46
C ALA A 177 18.35 18.83 -6.89
N ASN A 178 18.50 17.98 -5.85
CA ASN A 178 19.76 17.75 -5.14
C ASN A 178 19.97 16.24 -4.90
N ILE A 179 20.12 15.48 -5.97
CA ILE A 179 20.36 14.04 -5.91
C ILE A 179 21.77 13.79 -5.33
N THR A 180 21.84 13.00 -4.26
CA THR A 180 23.11 12.63 -3.59
C THR A 180 23.39 11.15 -3.75
N GLY A 181 24.59 10.81 -4.24
CA GLY A 181 25.06 9.42 -4.32
C GLY A 181 25.77 9.00 -3.03
N TYR A 182 25.54 7.75 -2.63
CA TYR A 182 26.24 7.11 -1.51
C TYR A 182 26.98 5.88 -1.98
N GLU A 183 28.13 5.64 -1.38
CA GLU A 183 28.90 4.42 -1.62
C GLU A 183 28.48 3.33 -0.63
N ILE A 184 28.40 2.13 -1.14
CA ILE A 184 28.22 0.91 -0.34
C ILE A 184 29.57 0.21 -0.31
N ASP A 185 30.09 -0.06 0.88
CA ASP A 185 31.36 -0.75 1.03
C ASP A 185 31.29 -2.22 0.55
N ASP A 186 32.44 -2.91 0.56
CA ASP A 186 32.51 -4.29 0.09
C ASP A 186 31.83 -5.29 1.04
N GLU A 187 31.55 -4.86 2.27
CA GLU A 187 30.81 -5.62 3.27
C GLU A 187 29.30 -5.42 3.18
N GLY A 188 28.83 -4.55 2.28
CA GLY A 188 27.42 -4.25 2.05
C GLY A 188 26.84 -3.19 2.98
N PHE A 189 27.67 -2.31 3.56
CA PHE A 189 27.20 -1.23 4.43
C PHE A 189 27.25 0.14 3.73
N CYS A 190 26.27 0.96 4.07
CA CYS A 190 26.22 2.38 3.69
C CYS A 190 25.90 3.23 4.91
N ASN A 191 26.67 4.30 5.10
CA ASN A 191 26.44 5.27 6.17
C ASN A 191 25.82 6.54 5.59
N ILE A 192 24.67 6.93 6.15
CA ILE A 192 23.94 8.15 5.81
C ILE A 192 23.96 9.07 7.01
N SER A 193 24.68 10.18 6.90
CA SER A 193 24.73 11.18 7.97
C SER A 193 23.41 11.94 8.04
N SER A 194 22.89 12.13 9.26
CA SER A 194 21.79 13.06 9.48
C SER A 194 22.27 14.46 9.07
N GLN A 195 21.60 15.07 8.12
CA GLN A 195 21.85 16.49 7.86
C GLN A 195 21.28 17.28 9.04
N ALA A 196 22.15 18.00 9.72
CA ALA A 196 21.81 18.91 10.81
C ALA A 196 21.02 20.13 10.30
#